data_a199b15405793cceaad1872f25c1404a
#
_entry.id   a199b15405793cceaad1872f25c1404a
#
_cell.length_a   1.000
_cell.length_b   1.000
_cell.length_c   1.000
_cell.angle_alpha   90.00
_cell.angle_beta   90.00
_cell.angle_gamma   90.00
#
_symmetry.space_group_name_H-M   'P 1'
#
loop_
_entity.id
_entity.type
_entity.pdbx_description
1 polymer ?
#
loop_
_entity_poly.entity_id
_entity_poly.type
_entity_poly.pdbx_seq_one_letter_code
_entity_poly.pdbx_strand_id
1 'polypeptide(L)'
;LSLNASYETYQFRQVGGYAHGTFKDVSPEQAERIAAHPKVKAAGVRKVIGITAEGVFAKIPAEISYMDANCTKWSYATPTTGRMPESGKEVAMDTAALQLLGVTPELGAEVTVSYSITDKDQTAFTVTDTFTLVGYWDYDELMPVHYINISRDYADDIEAQAVKTGLQPFRTDLNVMMASGTNIQGQMEQVDTDLGYTWDSYTDPNSVRIGVNWGYTSSQLESKLDPELVIAIAAFLLLVIFTGYLIIYNIFQISVVGDIRFYGLLKTIGTTPRQLKRIIRQQALLLCLIGIPAGLLLGYGIGAVLVPVVLRSTQLDAGITTISTSPVIFLGSMLFALLTVLLSCSKPGKMAAKVSPVEATKYTDAMQTKKKQRSTRGAKLHQMAFANLGRNKKKTVLVVVSLVLSVTLFNALCTFVGGFSMEQNNKAKLNDTPLSESEFAKIKNDV
;
A
#
# COMPACT_ATOMS: atom_id res chain seq x y z
N LEU A 1 0.25 5.64 -3.76
CA LEU A 1 1.19 5.30 -2.67
C LEU A 1 0.62 5.68 -1.29
N SER A 2 0.02 6.86 -1.08
CA SER A 2 -0.63 7.20 0.20
C SER A 2 -1.82 6.28 0.52
N LEU A 3 -2.65 5.95 -0.47
CA LEU A 3 -3.71 4.94 -0.31
C LEU A 3 -3.14 3.58 0.07
N ASN A 4 -2.03 3.16 -0.55
CA ASN A 4 -1.35 1.92 -0.21
C ASN A 4 -0.80 1.94 1.22
N ALA A 5 -0.17 3.02 1.66
CA ALA A 5 0.33 3.15 3.02
C ALA A 5 -0.80 3.11 4.07
N SER A 6 -1.94 3.76 3.78
CA SER A 6 -3.12 3.68 4.65
C SER A 6 -3.73 2.28 4.66
N TYR A 7 -3.81 1.63 3.51
CA TYR A 7 -4.26 0.25 3.38
C TYR A 7 -3.36 -0.71 4.15
N GLU A 8 -2.04 -0.63 3.99
CA GLU A 8 -1.08 -1.45 4.75
C GLU A 8 -1.22 -1.22 6.26
N THR A 9 -1.34 0.03 6.69
CA THR A 9 -1.53 0.35 8.12
C THR A 9 -2.82 -0.25 8.68
N TYR A 10 -3.90 -0.24 7.90
CA TYR A 10 -5.16 -0.91 8.24
C TYR A 10 -4.97 -2.43 8.32
N GLN A 11 -4.34 -3.03 7.32
CA GLN A 11 -4.08 -4.48 7.27
C GLN A 11 -3.19 -4.93 8.44
N PHE A 12 -2.15 -4.17 8.80
CA PHE A 12 -1.28 -4.51 9.92
C PHE A 12 -2.04 -4.63 11.24
N ARG A 13 -3.07 -3.81 11.44
CA ARG A 13 -3.91 -3.91 12.63
C ARG A 13 -4.83 -5.12 12.57
N GLN A 14 -5.41 -5.40 11.41
CA GLN A 14 -6.25 -6.59 11.22
C GLN A 14 -5.50 -7.92 11.38
N VAL A 15 -4.21 -7.96 11.03
CA VAL A 15 -3.37 -9.16 11.22
C VAL A 15 -2.65 -9.20 12.56
N GLY A 16 -2.83 -8.18 13.42
CA GLY A 16 -2.27 -8.14 14.78
C GLY A 16 -0.86 -7.57 14.90
N GLY A 17 -0.30 -6.95 13.85
CA GLY A 17 1.02 -6.32 13.94
C GLY A 17 1.66 -5.98 12.59
N TYR A 18 2.75 -5.20 12.65
CA TYR A 18 3.50 -4.77 11.47
C TYR A 18 4.91 -5.38 11.34
N ALA A 19 5.24 -6.44 12.09
CA ALA A 19 6.43 -7.23 11.81
C ALA A 19 6.37 -7.78 10.38
N HIS A 20 7.50 -7.92 9.70
CA HIS A 20 7.54 -8.45 8.33
C HIS A 20 7.09 -9.92 8.27
N GLY A 21 7.44 -10.69 9.29
CA GLY A 21 7.04 -12.08 9.40
C GLY A 21 7.41 -12.67 10.75
N THR A 22 7.12 -13.95 10.90
CA THR A 22 7.32 -14.70 12.13
C THR A 22 7.94 -16.05 11.81
N PHE A 23 9.05 -16.40 12.46
CA PHE A 23 9.52 -17.76 12.55
C PHE A 23 8.81 -18.41 13.74
N LYS A 24 8.01 -19.42 13.46
CA LYS A 24 7.08 -20.01 14.43
C LYS A 24 7.69 -21.19 15.14
N ASP A 25 7.41 -21.29 16.42
CA ASP A 25 7.75 -22.44 17.25
C ASP A 25 9.25 -22.72 17.28
N VAL A 26 10.03 -21.67 17.45
CA VAL A 26 11.50 -21.75 17.49
C VAL A 26 12.01 -22.09 18.88
N SER A 27 13.08 -22.89 18.93
CA SER A 27 13.87 -23.08 20.15
C SER A 27 14.67 -21.81 20.50
N PRO A 28 15.09 -21.62 21.74
CA PRO A 28 15.95 -20.48 22.11
C PRO A 28 17.22 -20.38 21.25
N GLU A 29 17.86 -21.51 20.95
CA GLU A 29 19.06 -21.55 20.10
C GLU A 29 18.76 -21.17 18.65
N GLN A 30 17.64 -21.64 18.07
CA GLN A 30 17.19 -21.25 16.74
C GLN A 30 16.87 -19.75 16.70
N ALA A 31 16.19 -19.21 17.71
CA ALA A 31 15.86 -17.80 17.81
C ALA A 31 17.11 -16.90 17.80
N GLU A 32 18.15 -17.28 18.57
CA GLU A 32 19.42 -16.53 18.57
C GLU A 32 20.14 -16.57 17.23
N ARG A 33 20.20 -17.73 16.58
CA ARG A 33 20.86 -17.89 15.28
C ARG A 33 20.11 -17.11 14.17
N ILE A 34 18.79 -17.15 14.17
CA ILE A 34 17.95 -16.41 13.22
C ILE A 34 18.11 -14.89 13.46
N ALA A 35 18.03 -14.44 14.72
CA ALA A 35 18.18 -13.02 15.05
C ALA A 35 19.55 -12.44 14.67
N ALA A 36 20.62 -13.26 14.72
CA ALA A 36 21.97 -12.87 14.33
C ALA A 36 22.22 -12.87 12.81
N HIS A 37 21.26 -13.35 11.99
CA HIS A 37 21.46 -13.46 10.56
C HIS A 37 21.46 -12.08 9.87
N PRO A 38 22.37 -11.82 8.89
CA PRO A 38 22.52 -10.49 8.26
C PRO A 38 21.27 -9.93 7.56
N LYS A 39 20.34 -10.80 7.14
CA LYS A 39 19.06 -10.39 6.54
C LYS A 39 18.01 -10.00 7.57
N VAL A 40 18.22 -10.31 8.84
CA VAL A 40 17.33 -9.93 9.94
C VAL A 40 17.83 -8.62 10.54
N LYS A 41 17.05 -7.57 10.37
CA LYS A 41 17.39 -6.23 10.88
C LYS A 41 17.08 -6.08 12.37
N ALA A 42 16.00 -6.71 12.81
CA ALA A 42 15.58 -6.73 14.21
C ALA A 42 14.67 -7.95 14.43
N ALA A 43 14.70 -8.47 15.63
CA ALA A 43 13.87 -9.59 16.06
C ALA A 43 13.17 -9.25 17.38
N GLY A 44 12.03 -9.87 17.62
CA GLY A 44 11.24 -9.76 18.84
C GLY A 44 10.60 -11.09 19.21
N VAL A 45 10.69 -11.45 20.48
CA VAL A 45 10.22 -12.74 21.01
C VAL A 45 8.80 -12.60 21.54
N ARG A 46 7.96 -13.56 21.17
CA ARG A 46 6.60 -13.73 21.68
C ARG A 46 6.42 -15.18 22.14
N LYS A 47 6.12 -15.37 23.42
CA LYS A 47 5.83 -16.67 24.02
C LYS A 47 4.35 -16.72 24.38
N VAL A 48 3.58 -17.53 23.66
CA VAL A 48 2.13 -17.67 23.87
C VAL A 48 1.89 -18.74 24.92
N ILE A 49 1.23 -18.35 26.02
CA ILE A 49 0.95 -19.24 27.17
C ILE A 49 -0.42 -19.87 26.99
N GLY A 50 -1.42 -19.07 26.62
CA GLY A 50 -2.78 -19.53 26.48
C GLY A 50 -3.66 -18.54 25.76
N ILE A 51 -4.85 -18.99 25.43
CA ILE A 51 -5.88 -18.19 24.79
C ILE A 51 -7.18 -18.38 25.58
N THR A 52 -7.93 -17.30 25.76
CA THR A 52 -9.30 -17.39 26.26
C THR A 52 -10.25 -16.80 25.20
N ALA A 53 -11.22 -17.61 24.78
CA ALA A 53 -12.26 -17.25 23.83
C ALA A 53 -13.66 -17.53 24.42
N GLU A 54 -13.76 -17.59 25.75
CA GLU A 54 -14.98 -17.89 26.48
C GLU A 54 -15.39 -16.73 27.38
N GLY A 55 -16.61 -16.77 27.89
CA GLY A 55 -17.14 -15.75 28.79
C GLY A 55 -17.11 -14.35 28.15
N VAL A 56 -16.43 -13.41 28.81
CA VAL A 56 -16.34 -12.01 28.36
C VAL A 56 -15.52 -11.83 27.08
N PHE A 57 -14.67 -12.80 26.75
CA PHE A 57 -13.81 -12.81 25.55
C PHE A 57 -14.38 -13.66 24.39
N ALA A 58 -15.65 -14.06 24.45
CA ALA A 58 -16.27 -14.87 23.41
C ALA A 58 -16.38 -14.17 22.05
N LYS A 59 -16.46 -12.83 22.02
CA LYS A 59 -16.55 -12.04 20.79
C LYS A 59 -15.19 -11.77 20.17
N ILE A 60 -14.22 -11.40 20.98
CA ILE A 60 -12.84 -11.16 20.60
C ILE A 60 -11.99 -11.91 21.62
N PRO A 61 -11.20 -12.90 21.18
CA PRO A 61 -10.38 -13.68 22.09
C PRO A 61 -9.28 -12.84 22.74
N ALA A 62 -8.87 -13.25 23.93
CA ALA A 62 -7.69 -12.68 24.59
C ALA A 62 -6.55 -13.69 24.58
N GLU A 63 -5.37 -13.22 24.23
CA GLU A 63 -4.13 -13.98 24.24
C GLU A 63 -3.29 -13.59 25.43
N ILE A 64 -2.91 -14.58 26.21
CA ILE A 64 -1.99 -14.43 27.34
C ILE A 64 -0.60 -14.80 26.83
N SER A 65 0.29 -13.81 26.79
CA SER A 65 1.63 -14.00 26.24
C SER A 65 2.67 -13.09 26.89
N TYR A 66 3.91 -13.56 26.87
CA TYR A 66 5.07 -12.70 27.07
C TYR A 66 5.52 -12.14 25.74
N MET A 67 5.77 -10.84 25.68
CA MET A 67 6.34 -10.13 24.53
C MET A 67 7.49 -9.26 24.98
N ASP A 68 8.61 -9.32 24.26
CA ASP A 68 9.70 -8.37 24.44
C ASP A 68 9.36 -6.97 23.86
N ALA A 69 10.24 -6.00 24.08
CA ALA A 69 10.03 -4.62 23.68
C ALA A 69 9.79 -4.44 22.18
N ASN A 70 10.46 -5.22 21.33
CA ASN A 70 10.28 -5.17 19.89
C ASN A 70 8.92 -5.74 19.48
N CYS A 71 8.59 -6.91 19.98
CA CYS A 71 7.34 -7.58 19.69
C CYS A 71 6.14 -6.74 20.15
N THR A 72 6.19 -6.21 21.38
CA THR A 72 5.17 -5.32 21.94
C THR A 72 4.93 -4.11 21.05
N LYS A 73 5.99 -3.46 20.60
CA LYS A 73 5.91 -2.30 19.69
C LYS A 73 5.27 -2.69 18.36
N TRP A 74 5.67 -3.81 17.78
CA TRP A 74 5.17 -4.23 16.47
C TRP A 74 3.74 -4.74 16.51
N SER A 75 3.30 -5.24 17.66
CA SER A 75 1.93 -5.70 17.88
C SER A 75 0.97 -4.63 18.42
N TYR A 76 1.38 -3.36 18.41
CA TYR A 76 0.58 -2.23 18.94
C TYR A 76 0.15 -2.39 20.42
N ALA A 77 0.90 -3.17 21.19
CA ALA A 77 0.61 -3.51 22.58
C ALA A 77 1.55 -2.81 23.58
N THR A 78 2.14 -1.68 23.19
CA THR A 78 2.99 -0.88 24.08
C THR A 78 2.12 -0.04 25.00
N PRO A 79 2.29 -0.12 26.33
CA PRO A 79 1.55 0.71 27.26
C PRO A 79 1.73 2.20 26.99
N THR A 80 0.63 2.92 26.96
CA THR A 80 0.59 4.40 26.94
C THR A 80 0.63 4.97 28.35
N THR A 81 0.23 4.15 29.34
CA THR A 81 0.30 4.48 30.76
C THR A 81 0.96 3.34 31.51
N GLY A 82 1.90 3.65 32.38
CA GLY A 82 2.65 2.63 33.11
C GLY A 82 3.82 2.04 32.31
N ARG A 83 4.09 0.75 32.49
CA ARG A 83 5.19 0.00 31.88
C ARG A 83 4.79 -1.41 31.48
N MET A 84 5.66 -2.11 30.78
CA MET A 84 5.53 -3.55 30.58
C MET A 84 5.81 -4.33 31.87
N PRO A 85 5.21 -5.53 32.03
CA PRO A 85 5.49 -6.44 33.14
C PRO A 85 6.97 -6.87 33.15
N GLU A 86 7.62 -6.75 34.31
CA GLU A 86 9.03 -7.11 34.47
C GLU A 86 9.20 -8.41 35.26
N SER A 87 8.40 -8.66 36.28
CA SER A 87 8.55 -9.82 37.15
C SER A 87 7.24 -10.29 37.82
N GLY A 88 7.20 -11.53 38.20
CA GLY A 88 6.09 -12.13 38.96
C GLY A 88 4.73 -11.98 38.26
N LYS A 89 3.67 -11.84 39.05
CA LYS A 89 2.29 -11.71 38.56
C LYS A 89 1.94 -10.25 38.18
N GLU A 90 2.75 -9.62 37.38
CA GLU A 90 2.46 -8.33 36.75
C GLU A 90 1.78 -8.53 35.39
N VAL A 91 0.87 -7.60 35.03
CA VAL A 91 0.14 -7.64 33.77
C VAL A 91 0.06 -6.24 33.14
N ALA A 92 0.10 -6.22 31.80
CA ALA A 92 -0.27 -5.05 31.01
C ALA A 92 -1.26 -5.48 29.92
N MET A 93 -2.34 -4.68 29.71
CA MET A 93 -3.38 -5.03 28.74
C MET A 93 -4.11 -3.79 28.23
N ASP A 94 -4.95 -3.98 27.22
CA ASP A 94 -5.76 -2.90 26.67
C ASP A 94 -6.95 -2.53 27.57
N THR A 95 -7.43 -1.29 27.40
CA THR A 95 -8.53 -0.74 28.20
C THR A 95 -9.86 -1.46 27.99
N ALA A 96 -10.12 -2.02 26.80
CA ALA A 96 -11.36 -2.76 26.57
C ALA A 96 -11.34 -4.12 27.27
N ALA A 97 -10.20 -4.82 27.30
CA ALA A 97 -10.05 -6.05 28.09
C ALA A 97 -10.26 -5.79 29.59
N LEU A 98 -9.72 -4.69 30.13
CA LEU A 98 -9.97 -4.27 31.51
C LEU A 98 -11.45 -4.03 31.76
N GLN A 99 -12.13 -3.32 30.87
CA GLN A 99 -13.57 -3.05 30.98
C GLN A 99 -14.40 -4.34 30.94
N LEU A 100 -14.05 -5.30 30.07
CA LEU A 100 -14.71 -6.61 29.99
C LEU A 100 -14.56 -7.40 31.29
N LEU A 101 -13.42 -7.27 31.98
CA LEU A 101 -13.15 -7.87 33.27
C LEU A 101 -13.73 -7.09 34.46
N GLY A 102 -14.35 -5.93 34.22
CA GLY A 102 -14.91 -5.07 35.24
C GLY A 102 -13.87 -4.32 36.07
N VAL A 103 -12.66 -4.16 35.56
CA VAL A 103 -11.55 -3.49 36.24
C VAL A 103 -11.37 -2.07 35.71
N THR A 104 -11.27 -1.09 36.62
CA THR A 104 -10.92 0.28 36.25
C THR A 104 -9.45 0.36 35.82
N PRO A 105 -9.10 1.08 34.74
CA PRO A 105 -7.71 1.21 34.26
C PRO A 105 -6.88 2.12 35.19
N GLU A 106 -6.51 1.61 36.35
CA GLU A 106 -5.65 2.26 37.36
C GLU A 106 -4.45 1.38 37.67
N LEU A 107 -3.25 1.98 37.67
CA LEU A 107 -2.02 1.24 38.00
C LEU A 107 -2.08 0.70 39.42
N GLY A 108 -1.73 -0.58 39.59
CA GLY A 108 -1.80 -1.28 40.87
C GLY A 108 -3.14 -1.99 41.10
N ALA A 109 -4.12 -1.86 40.21
CA ALA A 109 -5.38 -2.61 40.32
C ALA A 109 -5.12 -4.12 40.20
N GLU A 110 -5.93 -4.90 40.91
CA GLU A 110 -5.91 -6.36 40.80
C GLU A 110 -6.78 -6.83 39.63
N VAL A 111 -6.21 -7.64 38.75
CA VAL A 111 -6.86 -8.18 37.56
C VAL A 111 -6.85 -9.70 37.62
N THR A 112 -8.02 -10.33 37.74
CA THR A 112 -8.14 -11.80 37.70
C THR A 112 -8.45 -12.24 36.28
N VAL A 113 -7.59 -13.10 35.73
CA VAL A 113 -7.73 -13.65 34.36
C VAL A 113 -7.80 -15.17 34.45
N SER A 114 -8.81 -15.72 33.77
CA SER A 114 -8.92 -17.15 33.54
C SER A 114 -8.62 -17.48 32.10
N TYR A 115 -7.72 -18.41 31.84
CA TYR A 115 -7.33 -18.82 30.49
C TYR A 115 -7.06 -20.33 30.44
N SER A 116 -7.18 -20.87 29.24
CA SER A 116 -6.98 -22.29 28.99
C SER A 116 -5.65 -22.54 28.31
N ILE A 117 -4.94 -23.55 28.77
CA ILE A 117 -3.74 -24.08 28.11
C ILE A 117 -4.18 -25.30 27.31
N THR A 118 -3.86 -25.32 26.02
CA THR A 118 -4.31 -26.35 25.09
C THR A 118 -3.12 -27.14 24.54
N ASP A 119 -3.31 -28.44 24.34
CA ASP A 119 -2.41 -29.32 23.62
C ASP A 119 -3.17 -29.94 22.45
N LYS A 120 -2.68 -29.74 21.20
CA LYS A 120 -3.29 -30.32 20.00
C LYS A 120 -4.80 -30.14 19.90
N ASP A 121 -5.26 -28.90 20.08
CA ASP A 121 -6.67 -28.52 20.06
C ASP A 121 -7.55 -29.03 21.21
N GLN A 122 -6.96 -29.64 22.23
CA GLN A 122 -7.68 -30.06 23.45
C GLN A 122 -7.24 -29.20 24.64
N THR A 123 -8.21 -28.75 25.42
CA THR A 123 -7.92 -28.06 26.70
C THR A 123 -7.27 -28.99 27.67
N ALA A 124 -6.03 -28.72 28.05
CA ALA A 124 -5.30 -29.54 29.03
C ALA A 124 -5.66 -29.17 30.46
N PHE A 125 -5.61 -27.89 30.79
CA PHE A 125 -6.07 -27.36 32.06
C PHE A 125 -6.36 -25.84 31.96
N THR A 126 -7.16 -25.35 32.90
CA THR A 126 -7.49 -23.95 33.03
C THR A 126 -6.74 -23.34 34.20
N VAL A 127 -6.15 -22.18 33.98
CA VAL A 127 -5.46 -21.39 35.01
C VAL A 127 -6.32 -20.17 35.32
N THR A 128 -6.50 -19.89 36.62
CA THR A 128 -7.10 -18.61 37.06
C THR A 128 -6.13 -17.98 38.04
N ASP A 129 -5.62 -16.83 37.66
CA ASP A 129 -4.65 -16.10 38.46
C ASP A 129 -5.03 -14.63 38.57
N THR A 130 -4.60 -14.01 39.66
CA THR A 130 -4.76 -12.58 39.93
C THR A 130 -3.42 -11.89 39.76
N PHE A 131 -3.42 -10.85 38.97
CA PHE A 131 -2.25 -10.06 38.57
C PHE A 131 -2.38 -8.62 39.07
N THR A 132 -1.24 -7.95 39.20
CA THR A 132 -1.18 -6.50 39.43
C THR A 132 -1.03 -5.79 38.10
N LEU A 133 -1.91 -4.85 37.81
CA LEU A 133 -1.88 -4.03 36.59
C LEU A 133 -0.74 -3.01 36.66
N VAL A 134 0.27 -3.15 35.80
CA VAL A 134 1.44 -2.26 35.75
C VAL A 134 1.49 -1.38 34.50
N GLY A 135 0.62 -1.65 33.52
CA GLY A 135 0.52 -0.84 32.31
C GLY A 135 -0.75 -1.11 31.54
N TYR A 136 -1.20 -0.11 30.79
CA TYR A 136 -2.33 -0.28 29.89
C TYR A 136 -2.25 0.69 28.72
N TRP A 137 -3.00 0.39 27.63
CA TRP A 137 -3.14 1.19 26.44
C TRP A 137 -4.58 1.16 25.94
N ASP A 138 -4.94 2.15 25.09
CA ASP A 138 -6.26 2.19 24.48
C ASP A 138 -6.42 1.07 23.46
N TYR A 139 -7.57 0.37 23.52
CA TYR A 139 -7.87 -0.69 22.58
C TYR A 139 -8.08 -0.15 21.17
N ASP A 140 -7.50 -0.82 20.20
CA ASP A 140 -7.73 -0.54 18.79
C ASP A 140 -8.80 -1.52 18.25
N GLU A 141 -9.95 -0.99 17.84
CA GLU A 141 -11.10 -1.78 17.37
C GLU A 141 -10.82 -2.64 16.13
N LEU A 142 -9.71 -2.39 15.44
CA LEU A 142 -9.27 -3.19 14.30
C LEU A 142 -8.49 -4.43 14.70
N MET A 143 -8.02 -4.51 15.94
CA MET A 143 -7.24 -5.65 16.41
C MET A 143 -8.13 -6.89 16.57
N PRO A 144 -7.68 -8.06 16.07
CA PRO A 144 -8.46 -9.29 16.11
C PRO A 144 -8.41 -9.99 17.48
N VAL A 145 -7.63 -9.48 18.42
CA VAL A 145 -7.32 -10.12 19.69
C VAL A 145 -7.01 -9.08 20.76
N HIS A 146 -7.40 -9.33 21.98
CA HIS A 146 -6.92 -8.61 23.16
C HIS A 146 -5.57 -9.20 23.60
N TYR A 147 -4.54 -8.36 23.74
CA TYR A 147 -3.27 -8.82 24.27
C TYR A 147 -3.22 -8.61 25.79
N ILE A 148 -2.99 -9.71 26.52
CA ILE A 148 -2.73 -9.74 27.94
C ILE A 148 -1.26 -10.09 28.13
N ASN A 149 -0.43 -9.05 28.24
CA ASN A 149 1.02 -9.22 28.37
C ASN A 149 1.39 -9.49 29.82
N ILE A 150 2.14 -10.55 30.06
CA ILE A 150 2.63 -11.01 31.37
C ILE A 150 4.16 -10.92 31.44
N SER A 151 4.69 -11.06 32.65
CA SER A 151 6.14 -11.11 32.84
C SER A 151 6.75 -12.40 32.30
N ARG A 152 8.04 -12.37 31.99
CA ARG A 152 8.79 -13.53 31.53
C ARG A 152 8.84 -14.61 32.62
N ASP A 153 9.12 -14.21 33.85
CA ASP A 153 9.21 -15.15 35.01
C ASP A 153 7.92 -15.93 35.18
N TYR A 154 6.76 -15.25 35.12
CA TYR A 154 5.47 -15.91 35.20
C TYR A 154 5.23 -16.87 34.03
N ALA A 155 5.60 -16.49 32.82
CA ALA A 155 5.49 -17.34 31.63
C ALA A 155 6.33 -18.62 31.78
N ASP A 156 7.56 -18.49 32.27
CA ASP A 156 8.48 -19.62 32.48
C ASP A 156 8.00 -20.54 33.62
N ASP A 157 7.42 -19.98 34.69
CA ASP A 157 6.83 -20.75 35.81
C ASP A 157 5.62 -21.58 35.36
N ILE A 158 4.71 -21.00 34.57
CA ILE A 158 3.55 -21.75 34.06
C ILE A 158 3.99 -22.80 33.04
N GLU A 159 4.97 -22.52 32.19
CA GLU A 159 5.54 -23.54 31.29
C GLU A 159 6.13 -24.71 32.05
N ALA A 160 6.91 -24.46 33.12
CA ALA A 160 7.47 -25.50 33.94
C ALA A 160 6.40 -26.36 34.63
N GLN A 161 5.26 -25.77 35.01
CA GLN A 161 4.11 -26.51 35.53
C GLN A 161 3.45 -27.35 34.42
N ALA A 162 3.23 -26.78 33.24
CA ALA A 162 2.64 -27.47 32.11
C ALA A 162 3.48 -28.69 31.67
N VAL A 163 4.79 -28.52 31.57
CA VAL A 163 5.72 -29.61 31.22
C VAL A 163 5.70 -30.74 32.23
N LYS A 164 5.56 -30.44 33.54
CA LYS A 164 5.40 -31.46 34.59
C LYS A 164 4.13 -32.31 34.44
N THR A 165 3.09 -31.77 33.81
CA THR A 165 1.86 -32.50 33.49
C THR A 165 1.93 -33.27 32.16
N GLY A 166 3.08 -33.25 31.49
CA GLY A 166 3.32 -33.99 30.24
C GLY A 166 3.04 -33.19 28.98
N LEU A 167 2.74 -31.89 29.10
CA LEU A 167 2.58 -31.02 27.97
C LEU A 167 3.92 -30.67 27.32
N GLN A 168 3.88 -30.37 26.02
CA GLN A 168 5.03 -29.83 25.31
C GLN A 168 5.34 -28.41 25.79
N PRO A 169 6.59 -27.94 25.68
CA PRO A 169 6.93 -26.55 25.93
C PRO A 169 6.04 -25.57 25.12
N PHE A 170 5.81 -24.41 25.69
CA PHE A 170 4.97 -23.43 25.03
C PHE A 170 5.58 -22.91 23.73
N ARG A 171 4.71 -22.59 22.79
CA ARG A 171 5.09 -22.05 21.51
C ARG A 171 5.79 -20.70 21.67
N THR A 172 7.01 -20.61 21.16
CA THR A 172 7.78 -19.36 21.06
C THR A 172 7.87 -18.94 19.60
N ASP A 173 7.37 -17.77 19.31
CA ASP A 173 7.41 -17.15 17.99
C ASP A 173 8.47 -16.05 17.97
N LEU A 174 9.30 -16.03 16.93
CA LEU A 174 10.27 -14.96 16.68
C LEU A 174 9.75 -14.05 15.59
N ASN A 175 9.20 -12.91 15.95
CA ASN A 175 8.79 -11.89 15.01
C ASN A 175 10.02 -11.16 14.47
N VAL A 176 10.05 -10.88 13.16
CA VAL A 176 11.24 -10.30 12.53
C VAL A 176 10.91 -9.12 11.64
N MET A 177 11.84 -8.16 11.62
CA MET A 177 11.94 -7.15 10.57
C MET A 177 13.11 -7.54 9.67
N MET A 178 12.82 -7.86 8.41
CA MET A 178 13.82 -8.18 7.41
C MET A 178 14.54 -6.92 6.91
N ALA A 179 15.67 -7.09 6.23
CA ALA A 179 16.45 -5.99 5.67
C ALA A 179 15.65 -5.13 4.67
N SER A 180 14.69 -5.74 3.96
CA SER A 180 13.77 -5.07 3.05
C SER A 180 12.34 -5.53 3.30
N GLY A 181 11.37 -4.62 3.12
CA GLY A 181 9.93 -4.94 3.11
C GLY A 181 9.43 -5.52 1.79
N THR A 182 10.33 -5.83 0.84
CA THR A 182 10.01 -6.49 -0.44
C THR A 182 10.58 -7.90 -0.44
N ASN A 183 9.89 -8.85 -1.09
CA ASN A 183 10.28 -10.26 -1.11
C ASN A 183 10.53 -10.83 0.30
N ILE A 184 9.58 -10.57 1.20
CA ILE A 184 9.71 -10.97 2.61
C ILE A 184 9.83 -12.49 2.71
N GLN A 185 8.97 -13.22 2.01
CA GLN A 185 8.98 -14.69 1.99
C GLN A 185 10.34 -15.22 1.54
N GLY A 186 10.83 -14.79 0.38
CA GLY A 186 12.12 -15.26 -0.13
C GLY A 186 13.31 -14.88 0.76
N GLN A 187 13.24 -13.75 1.49
CA GLN A 187 14.25 -13.41 2.49
C GLN A 187 14.20 -14.37 3.71
N MET A 188 13.00 -14.74 4.18
CA MET A 188 12.84 -15.66 5.30
C MET A 188 13.26 -17.09 4.92
N GLU A 189 12.83 -17.59 3.75
CA GLU A 189 13.26 -18.88 3.22
C GLU A 189 14.78 -18.97 3.04
N GLN A 190 15.41 -17.86 2.65
CA GLN A 190 16.86 -17.80 2.53
C GLN A 190 17.55 -17.89 3.90
N VAL A 191 16.98 -17.26 4.95
CA VAL A 191 17.50 -17.36 6.33
C VAL A 191 17.47 -18.82 6.78
N ASP A 192 16.36 -19.53 6.57
CA ASP A 192 16.24 -20.94 6.93
C ASP A 192 17.25 -21.81 6.14
N THR A 193 17.37 -21.57 4.84
CA THR A 193 18.32 -22.28 3.99
C THR A 193 19.77 -22.06 4.44
N ASP A 194 20.15 -20.80 4.71
CA ASP A 194 21.52 -20.44 5.11
C ASP A 194 21.88 -21.03 6.49
N LEU A 195 20.87 -21.21 7.37
CA LEU A 195 21.05 -21.82 8.69
C LEU A 195 20.88 -23.34 8.69
N GLY A 196 20.52 -23.93 7.55
CA GLY A 196 20.31 -25.37 7.39
C GLY A 196 18.97 -25.87 7.95
N TYR A 197 17.97 -24.99 8.06
CA TYR A 197 16.61 -25.34 8.44
C TYR A 197 15.75 -25.66 7.21
N THR A 198 14.70 -26.47 7.41
CA THR A 198 13.62 -26.68 6.44
C THR A 198 12.40 -25.87 6.88
N TRP A 199 11.60 -25.34 5.95
CA TRP A 199 10.47 -24.45 6.29
C TRP A 199 9.09 -25.05 6.00
N ASP A 200 9.04 -26.19 5.34
CA ASP A 200 7.84 -26.84 4.79
C ASP A 200 7.42 -28.14 5.52
N SER A 201 8.21 -28.58 6.51
CA SER A 201 7.95 -29.82 7.23
C SER A 201 7.32 -29.56 8.60
N TYR A 202 6.29 -30.36 8.93
CA TYR A 202 5.67 -30.37 10.25
C TYR A 202 6.25 -31.46 11.17
N THR A 203 7.05 -32.36 10.63
CA THR A 203 7.55 -33.57 11.35
C THR A 203 9.05 -33.57 11.55
N ASP A 204 9.77 -32.70 10.84
CA ASP A 204 11.22 -32.56 10.98
C ASP A 204 11.54 -31.65 12.18
N PRO A 205 12.26 -32.15 13.20
CA PRO A 205 12.66 -31.32 14.36
C PRO A 205 13.59 -30.15 13.96
N ASN A 206 14.20 -30.19 12.77
CA ASN A 206 15.02 -29.12 12.23
C ASN A 206 14.23 -28.14 11.34
N SER A 207 12.92 -28.28 11.31
CA SER A 207 12.05 -27.38 10.53
C SER A 207 11.66 -26.17 11.36
N VAL A 208 11.82 -24.98 10.76
CA VAL A 208 11.35 -23.70 11.29
C VAL A 208 10.29 -23.15 10.36
N ARG A 209 9.04 -23.10 10.82
CA ARG A 209 7.94 -22.62 9.99
C ARG A 209 7.94 -21.12 9.89
N ILE A 210 7.78 -20.62 8.67
CA ILE A 210 7.68 -19.19 8.40
C ILE A 210 6.21 -18.75 8.29
N GLY A 211 5.91 -17.58 8.84
CA GLY A 211 4.65 -16.89 8.67
C GLY A 211 4.92 -15.50 8.11
N VAL A 212 4.49 -15.25 6.88
CA VAL A 212 4.66 -13.95 6.24
C VAL A 212 3.51 -13.03 6.63
N ASN A 213 3.80 -11.76 6.90
CA ASN A 213 2.75 -10.77 7.14
C ASN A 213 2.13 -10.33 5.81
N TRP A 214 0.95 -10.82 5.54
CA TRP A 214 0.16 -10.50 4.34
C TRP A 214 -0.42 -9.08 4.35
N GLY A 215 -0.27 -8.34 5.43
CA GLY A 215 -0.59 -6.91 5.48
C GLY A 215 0.29 -6.06 4.56
N TYR A 216 1.50 -6.53 4.24
CA TYR A 216 2.35 -5.86 3.26
C TYR A 216 1.87 -6.12 1.83
N THR A 217 1.65 -5.04 1.07
CA THR A 217 1.22 -5.16 -0.35
C THR A 217 2.23 -5.92 -1.19
N SER A 218 3.53 -5.78 -0.89
CA SER A 218 4.60 -6.56 -1.54
C SER A 218 4.41 -8.06 -1.35
N SER A 219 4.10 -8.51 -0.13
CA SER A 219 3.85 -9.92 0.17
C SER A 219 2.63 -10.46 -0.56
N GLN A 220 1.56 -9.65 -0.66
CA GLN A 220 0.37 -10.02 -1.41
C GLN A 220 0.64 -10.17 -2.91
N LEU A 221 1.45 -9.26 -3.47
CA LEU A 221 1.83 -9.30 -4.88
C LEU A 221 2.75 -10.48 -5.21
N GLU A 222 3.65 -10.85 -4.31
CA GLU A 222 4.57 -11.98 -4.49
C GLU A 222 3.86 -13.33 -4.46
N SER A 223 2.85 -13.48 -3.59
CA SER A 223 2.11 -14.74 -3.48
C SER A 223 1.10 -14.96 -4.62
N LYS A 224 0.68 -13.89 -5.32
CA LYS A 224 -0.35 -13.90 -6.35
C LYS A 224 0.03 -13.01 -7.52
N LEU A 225 1.22 -13.17 -8.07
CA LEU A 225 1.56 -12.58 -9.37
C LEU A 225 0.77 -13.33 -10.45
N ASP A 226 -0.56 -13.11 -10.46
CA ASP A 226 -1.37 -13.45 -11.63
C ASP A 226 -0.81 -12.64 -12.81
N PRO A 227 -0.33 -13.28 -13.88
CA PRO A 227 0.16 -12.57 -15.05
C PRO A 227 -0.85 -11.55 -15.58
N GLU A 228 -2.13 -11.82 -15.42
CA GLU A 228 -3.23 -10.92 -15.79
C GLU A 228 -3.22 -9.61 -14.99
N LEU A 229 -2.98 -9.66 -13.68
CA LEU A 229 -2.88 -8.47 -12.83
C LEU A 229 -1.66 -7.61 -13.21
N VAL A 230 -0.51 -8.23 -13.46
CA VAL A 230 0.70 -7.52 -13.90
C VAL A 230 0.48 -6.82 -15.24
N ILE A 231 -0.16 -7.51 -16.19
CA ILE A 231 -0.52 -6.95 -17.50
C ILE A 231 -1.49 -5.78 -17.34
N ALA A 232 -2.50 -5.90 -16.48
CA ALA A 232 -3.48 -4.83 -16.22
C ALA A 232 -2.82 -3.58 -15.63
N ILE A 233 -1.94 -3.72 -14.64
CA ILE A 233 -1.19 -2.63 -14.04
C ILE A 233 -0.25 -1.98 -15.07
N ALA A 234 0.47 -2.78 -15.85
CA ALA A 234 1.35 -2.27 -16.90
C ALA A 234 0.58 -1.52 -17.99
N ALA A 235 -0.56 -2.04 -18.41
CA ALA A 235 -1.44 -1.39 -19.41
C ALA A 235 -1.98 -0.05 -18.87
N PHE A 236 -2.38 0.00 -17.60
CA PHE A 236 -2.83 1.24 -16.96
C PHE A 236 -1.71 2.28 -16.88
N LEU A 237 -0.49 1.90 -16.46
CA LEU A 237 0.67 2.79 -16.45
C LEU A 237 1.02 3.31 -17.85
N LEU A 238 0.98 2.45 -18.86
CA LEU A 238 1.19 2.85 -20.25
C LEU A 238 0.13 3.85 -20.72
N LEU A 239 -1.12 3.66 -20.33
CA LEU A 239 -2.22 4.59 -20.64
C LEU A 239 -1.95 5.97 -20.04
N VAL A 240 -1.52 6.05 -18.77
CA VAL A 240 -1.16 7.30 -18.08
C VAL A 240 -0.01 8.00 -18.80
N ILE A 241 1.07 7.25 -19.09
CA ILE A 241 2.25 7.77 -19.80
C ILE A 241 1.84 8.34 -21.16
N PHE A 242 1.07 7.58 -21.92
CA PHE A 242 0.67 7.95 -23.27
C PHE A 242 -0.25 9.16 -23.30
N THR A 243 -1.19 9.25 -22.34
CA THR A 243 -2.08 10.40 -22.20
C THR A 243 -1.28 11.68 -21.87
N GLY A 244 -0.40 11.61 -20.87
CA GLY A 244 0.48 12.73 -20.51
C GLY A 244 1.39 13.16 -21.66
N TYR A 245 2.00 12.20 -22.36
CA TYR A 245 2.80 12.47 -23.56
C TYR A 245 2.01 13.21 -24.65
N LEU A 246 0.78 12.76 -24.95
CA LEU A 246 -0.05 13.38 -25.99
C LEU A 246 -0.47 14.81 -25.63
N ILE A 247 -0.86 15.06 -24.37
CA ILE A 247 -1.23 16.41 -23.92
C ILE A 247 -0.05 17.37 -24.06
N ILE A 248 1.10 17.00 -23.52
CA ILE A 248 2.31 17.82 -23.58
C ILE A 248 2.78 18.00 -25.02
N TYR A 249 2.75 16.95 -25.83
CA TYR A 249 3.09 17.02 -27.27
C TYR A 249 2.18 17.98 -28.00
N ASN A 250 0.86 17.98 -27.77
CA ASN A 250 -0.09 18.89 -28.38
C ASN A 250 0.23 20.36 -28.06
N ILE A 251 0.51 20.64 -26.78
CA ILE A 251 0.85 21.99 -26.32
C ILE A 251 2.12 22.48 -27.00
N PHE A 252 3.18 21.68 -27.00
CA PHE A 252 4.43 22.03 -27.69
C PHE A 252 4.26 22.17 -29.21
N GLN A 253 3.44 21.34 -29.82
CA GLN A 253 3.18 21.42 -31.23
C GLN A 253 2.47 22.76 -31.60
N ILE A 254 1.49 23.17 -30.80
CA ILE A 254 0.78 24.43 -30.99
C ILE A 254 1.73 25.61 -30.80
N SER A 255 2.52 25.61 -29.71
CA SER A 255 3.50 26.67 -29.45
C SER A 255 4.55 26.79 -30.56
N VAL A 256 5.18 25.68 -30.94
CA VAL A 256 6.21 25.67 -31.99
C VAL A 256 5.66 26.10 -33.34
N VAL A 257 4.42 25.71 -33.70
CA VAL A 257 3.78 26.16 -34.94
C VAL A 257 3.46 27.66 -34.89
N GLY A 258 3.03 28.18 -33.72
CA GLY A 258 2.83 29.63 -33.53
C GLY A 258 4.11 30.44 -33.75
N ASP A 259 5.24 29.90 -33.28
CA ASP A 259 6.55 30.58 -33.33
C ASP A 259 7.38 30.26 -34.58
N ILE A 260 6.80 29.56 -35.54
CA ILE A 260 7.56 29.08 -36.73
C ILE A 260 8.19 30.20 -37.54
N ARG A 261 7.53 31.38 -37.62
CA ARG A 261 8.06 32.58 -38.27
C ARG A 261 9.29 33.11 -37.53
N PHE A 262 9.24 33.16 -36.22
CA PHE A 262 10.36 33.55 -35.36
C PHE A 262 11.56 32.61 -35.55
N TYR A 263 11.35 31.33 -35.59
CA TYR A 263 12.39 30.34 -35.85
C TYR A 263 12.96 30.45 -37.27
N GLY A 264 12.12 30.83 -38.24
CA GLY A 264 12.57 31.16 -39.62
C GLY A 264 13.50 32.37 -39.67
N LEU A 265 13.17 33.44 -38.94
CA LEU A 265 14.01 34.63 -38.81
C LEU A 265 15.35 34.31 -38.14
N LEU A 266 15.36 33.51 -37.09
CA LEU A 266 16.61 33.04 -36.44
C LEU A 266 17.53 32.32 -37.45
N LYS A 267 16.97 31.54 -38.36
CA LYS A 267 17.74 30.86 -39.40
C LYS A 267 18.31 31.80 -40.44
N THR A 268 17.65 32.93 -40.74
CA THR A 268 18.22 33.95 -41.65
C THR A 268 19.47 34.61 -41.08
N ILE A 269 19.56 34.70 -39.75
CA ILE A 269 20.74 35.23 -39.01
C ILE A 269 21.82 34.14 -38.85
N GLY A 270 21.62 32.91 -39.36
CA GLY A 270 22.62 31.84 -39.34
C GLY A 270 22.46 30.79 -38.24
N THR A 271 21.33 30.76 -37.53
CA THR A 271 21.09 29.72 -36.47
C THR A 271 21.00 28.34 -37.10
N THR A 272 21.78 27.40 -36.58
CA THR A 272 21.78 26.00 -37.05
C THR A 272 20.57 25.22 -36.53
N PRO A 273 20.14 24.15 -37.23
CA PRO A 273 19.07 23.27 -36.77
C PRO A 273 19.33 22.62 -35.37
N ARG A 274 20.60 22.42 -35.00
CA ARG A 274 21.00 21.91 -33.71
C ARG A 274 20.76 22.94 -32.59
N GLN A 275 21.12 24.20 -32.84
CA GLN A 275 20.88 25.30 -31.90
C GLN A 275 19.38 25.50 -31.67
N LEU A 276 18.58 25.45 -32.73
CA LEU A 276 17.13 25.60 -32.62
C LEU A 276 16.49 24.54 -31.77
N LYS A 277 16.88 23.27 -31.93
CA LYS A 277 16.43 22.17 -31.04
C LYS A 277 16.88 22.38 -29.60
N ARG A 278 18.08 22.94 -29.38
CA ARG A 278 18.58 23.25 -28.05
C ARG A 278 17.76 24.34 -27.39
N ILE A 279 17.39 25.40 -28.13
CA ILE A 279 16.51 26.47 -27.62
C ILE A 279 15.17 25.88 -27.14
N ILE A 280 14.49 25.10 -27.99
CA ILE A 280 13.20 24.51 -27.65
C ILE A 280 13.32 23.60 -26.42
N ARG A 281 14.40 22.80 -26.32
CA ARG A 281 14.65 21.96 -25.14
C ARG A 281 14.94 22.78 -23.88
N GLN A 282 15.67 23.89 -24.00
CA GLN A 282 15.92 24.80 -22.87
C GLN A 282 14.64 25.50 -22.41
N GLN A 283 13.77 25.90 -23.31
CA GLN A 283 12.44 26.44 -22.97
C GLN A 283 11.61 25.38 -22.23
N ALA A 284 11.61 24.12 -22.69
CA ALA A 284 10.94 23.04 -22.03
C ALA A 284 11.49 22.79 -20.61
N LEU A 285 12.82 22.82 -20.43
CA LEU A 285 13.46 22.66 -19.13
C LEU A 285 13.17 23.82 -18.16
N LEU A 286 13.13 25.05 -18.65
CA LEU A 286 12.74 26.23 -17.85
C LEU A 286 11.29 26.11 -17.34
N LEU A 287 10.39 25.66 -18.23
CA LEU A 287 9.00 25.40 -17.84
C LEU A 287 8.90 24.26 -16.82
N CYS A 288 9.73 23.22 -16.94
CA CYS A 288 9.80 22.13 -15.98
C CYS A 288 10.30 22.61 -14.60
N LEU A 289 11.25 23.55 -14.56
CA LEU A 289 11.81 24.09 -13.31
C LEU A 289 10.74 24.73 -12.42
N ILE A 290 9.72 25.33 -13.02
CA ILE A 290 8.59 25.95 -12.31
C ILE A 290 7.42 24.95 -12.22
N GLY A 291 7.10 24.30 -13.33
CA GLY A 291 5.91 23.45 -13.44
C GLY A 291 5.99 22.17 -12.60
N ILE A 292 7.15 21.54 -12.48
CA ILE A 292 7.30 20.30 -11.70
C ILE A 292 7.11 20.56 -10.20
N PRO A 293 7.81 21.53 -9.56
CA PRO A 293 7.57 21.84 -8.14
C PRO A 293 6.12 22.24 -7.85
N ALA A 294 5.55 23.13 -8.69
CA ALA A 294 4.16 23.54 -8.55
C ALA A 294 3.19 22.35 -8.68
N GLY A 295 3.41 21.47 -9.65
CA GLY A 295 2.63 20.25 -9.86
C GLY A 295 2.75 19.26 -8.70
N LEU A 296 3.94 19.11 -8.13
CA LEU A 296 4.16 18.23 -6.95
C LEU A 296 3.43 18.78 -5.71
N LEU A 297 3.51 20.10 -5.47
CA LEU A 297 2.81 20.74 -4.35
C LEU A 297 1.29 20.62 -4.47
N LEU A 298 0.75 20.93 -5.64
CA LEU A 298 -0.68 20.81 -5.91
C LEU A 298 -1.14 19.36 -5.85
N GLY A 299 -0.38 18.44 -6.43
CA GLY A 299 -0.67 17.01 -6.39
C GLY A 299 -0.66 16.45 -4.98
N TYR A 300 0.29 16.87 -4.15
CA TYR A 300 0.34 16.51 -2.74
C TYR A 300 -0.86 17.08 -1.97
N GLY A 301 -1.18 18.36 -2.14
CA GLY A 301 -2.31 19.01 -1.48
C GLY A 301 -3.66 18.39 -1.87
N ILE A 302 -3.89 18.15 -3.17
CA ILE A 302 -5.11 17.47 -3.64
C ILE A 302 -5.16 16.04 -3.11
N GLY A 303 -4.03 15.31 -3.12
CA GLY A 303 -3.94 13.97 -2.56
C GLY A 303 -4.28 13.93 -1.07
N ALA A 304 -3.79 14.90 -0.30
CA ALA A 304 -4.06 15.02 1.13
C ALA A 304 -5.57 15.20 1.45
N VAL A 305 -6.30 15.88 0.58
CA VAL A 305 -7.75 16.07 0.71
C VAL A 305 -8.53 14.86 0.20
N LEU A 306 -8.10 14.26 -0.91
CA LEU A 306 -8.84 13.16 -1.55
C LEU A 306 -8.66 11.82 -0.84
N VAL A 307 -7.47 11.54 -0.29
CA VAL A 307 -7.20 10.23 0.37
C VAL A 307 -8.18 9.96 1.51
N PRO A 308 -8.44 10.86 2.46
CA PRO A 308 -9.44 10.64 3.51
C PRO A 308 -10.86 10.41 2.96
N VAL A 309 -11.24 11.17 1.92
CA VAL A 309 -12.58 11.03 1.29
C VAL A 309 -12.75 9.64 0.66
N VAL A 310 -11.72 9.16 -0.05
CA VAL A 310 -11.74 7.83 -0.66
C VAL A 310 -11.76 6.74 0.41
N LEU A 311 -10.95 6.84 1.46
CA LEU A 311 -10.91 5.86 2.55
C LEU A 311 -12.27 5.77 3.27
N ARG A 312 -12.93 6.91 3.54
CA ARG A 312 -14.28 6.93 4.10
C ARG A 312 -15.30 6.22 3.20
N SER A 313 -15.23 6.46 1.89
CA SER A 313 -16.17 5.83 0.94
C SER A 313 -15.97 4.32 0.79
N THR A 314 -14.78 3.81 1.12
CA THR A 314 -14.43 2.39 1.05
C THR A 314 -14.56 1.64 2.38
N GLN A 315 -15.09 2.28 3.42
CA GLN A 315 -15.17 1.74 4.79
C GLN A 315 -13.81 1.31 5.39
N LEU A 316 -12.72 1.77 4.82
CA LEU A 316 -11.36 1.61 5.35
C LEU A 316 -11.00 2.74 6.34
N ASP A 317 -12.00 3.55 6.73
CA ASP A 317 -11.82 4.69 7.63
C ASP A 317 -11.90 4.25 9.09
N ALA A 318 -10.84 3.63 9.56
CA ALA A 318 -10.63 3.39 10.99
C ALA A 318 -9.89 4.56 11.67
N GLY A 319 -10.06 5.78 11.17
CA GLY A 319 -9.35 6.95 11.69
C GLY A 319 -7.87 7.03 11.29
N ILE A 320 -7.40 6.11 10.44
CA ILE A 320 -5.99 5.99 10.04
C ILE A 320 -5.80 6.54 8.64
N THR A 321 -5.48 7.81 8.53
CA THR A 321 -5.05 8.42 7.27
C THR A 321 -3.56 8.68 7.29
N THR A 322 -2.76 7.79 6.71
CA THR A 322 -1.33 8.00 6.52
C THR A 322 -1.07 8.59 5.13
N ILE A 323 -0.57 9.82 5.09
CA ILE A 323 -0.12 10.45 3.86
C ILE A 323 1.37 10.17 3.72
N SER A 324 1.73 9.38 2.71
CA SER A 324 3.14 9.05 2.48
C SER A 324 3.91 10.27 1.99
N THR A 325 4.93 10.67 2.76
CA THR A 325 5.88 11.73 2.42
C THR A 325 7.21 11.17 1.90
N SER A 326 7.23 9.93 1.42
CA SER A 326 8.46 9.27 0.97
C SER A 326 9.17 10.09 -0.13
N PRO A 327 10.46 10.45 0.04
CA PRO A 327 11.24 11.17 -0.95
C PRO A 327 11.32 10.45 -2.31
N VAL A 328 11.25 9.13 -2.30
CA VAL A 328 11.29 8.30 -3.52
C VAL A 328 10.12 8.60 -4.44
N ILE A 329 8.94 8.90 -3.89
CA ILE A 329 7.74 9.27 -4.66
C ILE A 329 7.97 10.59 -5.39
N PHE A 330 8.48 11.60 -4.67
CA PHE A 330 8.73 12.92 -5.23
C PHE A 330 9.80 12.87 -6.32
N LEU A 331 10.92 12.18 -6.06
CA LEU A 331 12.00 12.00 -7.03
C LEU A 331 11.55 11.21 -8.26
N GLY A 332 10.80 10.13 -8.05
CA GLY A 332 10.24 9.31 -9.13
C GLY A 332 9.27 10.09 -10.01
N SER A 333 8.36 10.87 -9.41
CA SER A 333 7.41 11.72 -10.13
C SER A 333 8.10 12.85 -10.89
N MET A 334 9.13 13.46 -10.29
CA MET A 334 9.94 14.48 -10.94
C MET A 334 10.67 13.94 -12.16
N LEU A 335 11.33 12.79 -12.02
CA LEU A 335 12.05 12.13 -13.12
C LEU A 335 11.10 11.73 -14.23
N PHE A 336 9.95 11.14 -13.87
CA PHE A 336 8.92 10.76 -14.81
C PHE A 336 8.39 11.96 -15.61
N ALA A 337 8.04 13.06 -14.94
CA ALA A 337 7.56 14.29 -15.59
C ALA A 337 8.62 14.88 -16.53
N LEU A 338 9.89 14.95 -16.08
CA LEU A 338 11.00 15.44 -16.88
C LEU A 338 11.21 14.62 -18.16
N LEU A 339 11.24 13.30 -18.04
CA LEU A 339 11.38 12.38 -19.20
C LEU A 339 10.21 12.54 -20.17
N THR A 340 8.97 12.62 -19.66
CA THR A 340 7.78 12.80 -20.48
C THR A 340 7.83 14.12 -21.28
N VAL A 341 8.23 15.22 -20.64
CA VAL A 341 8.37 16.52 -21.32
C VAL A 341 9.46 16.48 -22.38
N LEU A 342 10.64 15.93 -22.07
CA LEU A 342 11.75 15.84 -23.01
C LEU A 342 11.41 14.97 -24.25
N LEU A 343 10.68 13.88 -24.05
CA LEU A 343 10.20 13.04 -25.15
C LEU A 343 9.15 13.78 -26.00
N SER A 344 8.21 14.47 -25.36
CA SER A 344 7.11 15.18 -26.01
C SER A 344 7.59 16.37 -26.85
N CYS A 345 8.57 17.15 -26.39
CA CYS A 345 9.12 18.27 -27.11
C CYS A 345 10.06 17.87 -28.28
N SER A 346 10.50 16.62 -28.34
CA SER A 346 11.48 16.13 -29.34
C SER A 346 10.97 16.24 -30.79
N LYS A 347 9.73 15.81 -31.06
CA LYS A 347 9.13 15.86 -32.42
C LYS A 347 8.81 17.28 -32.86
N PRO A 348 8.15 18.16 -32.07
CA PRO A 348 7.96 19.57 -32.39
C PRO A 348 9.29 20.29 -32.65
N GLY A 349 10.32 20.05 -31.82
CA GLY A 349 11.64 20.62 -32.02
C GLY A 349 12.31 20.19 -33.34
N LYS A 350 12.12 18.96 -33.77
CA LYS A 350 12.59 18.48 -35.09
C LYS A 350 11.82 19.17 -36.22
N MET A 351 10.52 19.44 -36.06
CA MET A 351 9.70 20.12 -37.05
C MET A 351 10.16 21.56 -37.24
N ALA A 352 10.34 22.34 -36.16
CA ALA A 352 10.89 23.71 -36.24
C ALA A 352 12.27 23.76 -36.90
N ALA A 353 13.12 22.78 -36.56
CA ALA A 353 14.47 22.70 -37.13
C ALA A 353 14.50 22.40 -38.63
N LYS A 354 13.46 21.81 -39.23
CA LYS A 354 13.40 21.46 -40.67
C LYS A 354 12.85 22.58 -41.55
N VAL A 355 12.07 23.50 -40.98
CA VAL A 355 11.45 24.61 -41.76
C VAL A 355 12.54 25.51 -42.36
N SER A 356 12.42 25.80 -43.65
CA SER A 356 13.32 26.75 -44.31
C SER A 356 12.91 28.20 -44.02
N PRO A 357 13.83 29.20 -44.09
CA PRO A 357 13.48 30.62 -43.91
C PRO A 357 12.37 31.09 -44.82
N VAL A 358 12.41 30.68 -46.09
CA VAL A 358 11.41 31.05 -47.11
C VAL A 358 10.05 30.39 -46.84
N GLU A 359 10.04 29.15 -46.36
CA GLU A 359 8.81 28.48 -45.96
C GLU A 359 8.21 29.11 -44.71
N ALA A 360 9.04 29.55 -43.75
CA ALA A 360 8.59 30.18 -42.52
C ALA A 360 7.82 31.48 -42.76
N THR A 361 8.22 32.30 -43.73
CA THR A 361 7.52 33.55 -44.10
C THR A 361 6.19 33.30 -44.80
N LYS A 362 6.07 32.17 -45.52
CA LYS A 362 4.85 31.75 -46.24
C LYS A 362 4.06 30.71 -45.46
N TYR A 363 4.49 30.37 -44.23
CA TYR A 363 3.87 29.31 -43.46
C TYR A 363 2.45 29.69 -43.06
N THR A 364 1.49 28.98 -43.62
CA THR A 364 0.09 28.97 -43.24
C THR A 364 -0.21 27.59 -42.67
N ASP A 365 -0.78 27.54 -41.47
CA ASP A 365 -1.13 26.29 -40.75
C ASP A 365 -2.19 25.43 -41.51
N ALA A 366 -2.56 25.88 -42.69
CA ALA A 366 -3.50 25.23 -43.58
C ALA A 366 -2.79 24.46 -44.70
N MET A 367 -2.90 23.14 -44.69
CA MET A 367 -2.62 22.34 -45.88
C MET A 367 -3.51 22.82 -47.02
N GLN A 368 -2.87 23.36 -48.10
CA GLN A 368 -3.57 23.66 -49.33
C GLN A 368 -4.13 22.35 -49.93
N THR A 369 -5.40 22.07 -49.63
CA THR A 369 -6.12 21.00 -50.31
C THR A 369 -6.38 21.48 -51.75
N LYS A 370 -5.82 20.79 -52.73
CA LYS A 370 -5.96 21.04 -54.18
C LYS A 370 -7.41 20.82 -54.70
N LYS A 371 -8.40 20.67 -53.84
CA LYS A 371 -9.81 20.54 -54.24
C LYS A 371 -10.54 21.87 -54.10
N LYS A 372 -10.87 22.51 -55.26
CA LYS A 372 -11.84 23.60 -55.35
C LYS A 372 -13.16 23.11 -54.78
N GLN A 373 -13.49 23.47 -53.56
CA GLN A 373 -14.84 23.32 -53.03
C GLN A 373 -15.65 24.55 -53.42
N ARG A 374 -16.53 24.39 -54.41
CA ARG A 374 -17.56 25.40 -54.70
C ARG A 374 -18.69 25.22 -53.65
N SER A 375 -18.80 26.16 -52.73
CA SER A 375 -20.01 26.31 -51.92
C SER A 375 -20.74 27.57 -52.39
N THR A 376 -21.92 27.41 -52.92
CA THR A 376 -22.79 28.48 -53.42
C THR A 376 -23.92 28.85 -52.42
N ARG A 377 -23.92 28.33 -51.21
CA ARG A 377 -24.89 28.65 -50.16
C ARG A 377 -24.21 29.23 -48.93
N GLY A 378 -24.83 30.30 -48.38
CA GLY A 378 -24.32 30.96 -47.15
C GLY A 378 -24.02 29.95 -46.05
N ALA A 379 -22.78 29.99 -45.53
CA ALA A 379 -22.30 28.99 -44.54
C ALA A 379 -22.90 29.28 -43.17
N LYS A 380 -23.67 28.31 -42.63
CA LYS A 380 -24.10 28.36 -41.24
C LYS A 380 -22.89 28.21 -40.32
N LEU A 381 -22.92 28.81 -39.14
CA LEU A 381 -21.80 28.88 -38.20
C LEU A 381 -21.20 27.49 -37.89
N HIS A 382 -22.04 26.49 -37.69
CA HIS A 382 -21.62 25.09 -37.46
C HIS A 382 -20.89 24.48 -38.69
N GLN A 383 -21.30 24.82 -39.92
CA GLN A 383 -20.63 24.33 -41.12
C GLN A 383 -19.23 24.91 -41.29
N MET A 384 -19.04 26.21 -40.90
CA MET A 384 -17.72 26.83 -40.83
C MET A 384 -16.83 26.19 -39.75
N ALA A 385 -17.42 25.86 -38.60
CA ALA A 385 -16.70 25.15 -37.53
C ALA A 385 -16.24 23.75 -37.98
N PHE A 386 -17.11 22.94 -38.59
CA PHE A 386 -16.74 21.63 -39.14
C PHE A 386 -15.73 21.72 -40.28
N ALA A 387 -15.85 22.70 -41.14
CA ALA A 387 -14.90 22.94 -42.23
C ALA A 387 -13.49 23.29 -41.67
N ASN A 388 -13.43 24.06 -40.58
CA ASN A 388 -12.18 24.39 -39.89
C ASN A 388 -11.54 23.16 -39.23
N LEU A 389 -12.31 22.32 -38.57
CA LEU A 389 -11.85 21.04 -38.02
C LEU A 389 -11.30 20.10 -39.10
N GLY A 390 -11.96 20.07 -40.28
CA GLY A 390 -11.54 19.29 -41.45
C GLY A 390 -10.27 19.81 -42.16
N ARG A 391 -9.86 21.05 -41.90
CA ARG A 391 -8.71 21.71 -42.53
C ARG A 391 -7.37 21.12 -42.12
N ASN A 392 -7.25 20.68 -40.85
CA ASN A 392 -6.04 20.01 -40.37
C ASN A 392 -6.42 18.70 -39.61
N LYS A 393 -6.85 17.71 -40.36
CA LYS A 393 -7.33 16.42 -39.82
C LYS A 393 -6.39 15.77 -38.84
N LYS A 394 -5.06 15.80 -39.09
CA LYS A 394 -4.07 15.20 -38.18
C LYS A 394 -4.05 15.89 -36.83
N LYS A 395 -4.13 17.21 -36.77
CA LYS A 395 -4.16 18.02 -35.54
C LYS A 395 -5.47 17.78 -34.78
N THR A 396 -6.59 17.82 -35.50
CA THR A 396 -7.91 17.55 -34.91
C THR A 396 -8.01 16.16 -34.33
N VAL A 397 -7.60 15.11 -35.05
CA VAL A 397 -7.59 13.74 -34.56
C VAL A 397 -6.72 13.59 -33.33
N LEU A 398 -5.53 14.22 -33.33
CA LEU A 398 -4.61 14.15 -32.20
C LEU A 398 -5.21 14.78 -30.94
N VAL A 399 -5.87 15.93 -31.04
CA VAL A 399 -6.55 16.60 -29.93
C VAL A 399 -7.74 15.75 -29.42
N VAL A 400 -8.56 15.24 -30.34
CA VAL A 400 -9.70 14.38 -29.99
C VAL A 400 -9.23 13.11 -29.27
N VAL A 401 -8.21 12.43 -29.80
CA VAL A 401 -7.64 11.23 -29.17
C VAL A 401 -7.09 11.55 -27.77
N SER A 402 -6.39 12.68 -27.60
CA SER A 402 -5.89 13.11 -26.30
C SER A 402 -7.03 13.32 -25.29
N LEU A 403 -8.13 13.93 -25.73
CA LEU A 403 -9.30 14.20 -24.89
C LEU A 403 -10.06 12.92 -24.53
N VAL A 404 -10.26 12.03 -25.49
CA VAL A 404 -10.85 10.70 -25.26
C VAL A 404 -10.04 9.91 -24.25
N LEU A 405 -8.70 9.86 -24.41
CA LEU A 405 -7.83 9.16 -23.48
C LEU A 405 -7.88 9.74 -22.06
N SER A 406 -7.97 11.09 -21.93
CA SER A 406 -8.12 11.73 -20.62
C SER A 406 -9.43 11.33 -19.93
N VAL A 407 -10.55 11.30 -20.67
CA VAL A 407 -11.84 10.86 -20.14
C VAL A 407 -11.82 9.35 -19.79
N THR A 408 -11.21 8.55 -20.66
CA THR A 408 -11.05 7.10 -20.41
C THR A 408 -10.21 6.85 -19.13
N LEU A 409 -9.12 7.60 -18.96
CA LEU A 409 -8.28 7.50 -17.76
C LEU A 409 -9.07 7.88 -16.51
N PHE A 410 -9.84 8.97 -16.56
CA PHE A 410 -10.69 9.38 -15.44
C PHE A 410 -11.74 8.32 -15.09
N ASN A 411 -12.46 7.78 -16.09
CA ASN A 411 -13.42 6.70 -15.87
C ASN A 411 -12.76 5.43 -15.32
N ALA A 412 -11.58 5.06 -15.84
CA ALA A 412 -10.84 3.90 -15.33
C ALA A 412 -10.45 4.07 -13.87
N LEU A 413 -10.00 5.27 -13.48
CA LEU A 413 -9.71 5.60 -12.08
C LEU A 413 -10.97 5.50 -11.19
N CYS A 414 -12.10 6.08 -11.63
CA CYS A 414 -13.36 6.01 -10.89
C CYS A 414 -13.85 4.56 -10.72
N THR A 415 -13.74 3.73 -11.76
CA THR A 415 -14.11 2.32 -11.74
C THR A 415 -13.18 1.53 -10.81
N PHE A 416 -11.88 1.81 -10.86
CA PHE A 416 -10.91 1.17 -9.98
C PHE A 416 -11.18 1.49 -8.50
N VAL A 417 -11.40 2.76 -8.17
CA VAL A 417 -11.75 3.19 -6.80
C VAL A 417 -13.08 2.59 -6.34
N GLY A 418 -14.10 2.57 -7.22
CA GLY A 418 -15.42 1.97 -6.92
C GLY A 418 -15.38 0.44 -6.76
N GLY A 419 -14.46 -0.24 -7.43
CA GLY A 419 -14.27 -1.69 -7.32
C GLY A 419 -13.63 -2.16 -6.00
N PHE A 420 -13.01 -1.25 -5.25
CA PHE A 420 -12.47 -1.52 -3.91
C PHE A 420 -13.51 -1.44 -2.79
N SER A 421 -14.80 -1.36 -3.08
CA SER A 421 -15.84 -1.39 -2.06
C SER A 421 -15.81 -2.74 -1.33
N MET A 422 -15.53 -2.72 -0.03
CA MET A 422 -15.50 -3.90 0.86
C MET A 422 -16.85 -4.62 0.88
N GLU A 423 -17.94 -3.92 0.63
CA GLU A 423 -19.28 -4.50 0.58
C GLU A 423 -19.45 -5.51 -0.57
N GLN A 424 -18.84 -5.24 -1.74
CA GLN A 424 -18.84 -6.20 -2.85
C GLN A 424 -17.95 -7.42 -2.55
N ASN A 425 -16.82 -7.22 -1.89
CA ASN A 425 -15.90 -8.30 -1.54
C ASN A 425 -16.50 -9.21 -0.45
N ASN A 426 -17.23 -8.65 0.51
CA ASN A 426 -17.94 -9.41 1.54
C ASN A 426 -19.16 -10.16 0.97
N LYS A 427 -19.88 -9.56 0.04
CA LYS A 427 -20.98 -10.25 -0.68
C LYS A 427 -20.47 -11.40 -1.56
N ALA A 428 -19.32 -11.24 -2.22
CA ALA A 428 -18.68 -12.32 -2.97
C ALA A 428 -18.24 -13.47 -2.05
N LYS A 429 -17.62 -13.17 -0.91
CA LYS A 429 -17.22 -14.19 0.07
C LYS A 429 -18.41 -14.91 0.72
N LEU A 430 -19.51 -14.18 0.97
CA LEU A 430 -20.76 -14.79 1.49
C LEU A 430 -21.44 -15.70 0.45
N ASN A 431 -21.30 -15.40 -0.84
CA ASN A 431 -21.83 -16.24 -1.90
C ASN A 431 -20.97 -17.48 -2.19
N ASP A 432 -19.67 -17.42 -1.89
CA ASP A 432 -18.72 -18.55 -2.06
C ASP A 432 -18.73 -19.54 -0.89
N THR A 433 -19.33 -19.20 0.25
CA THR A 433 -19.61 -20.14 1.34
C THR A 433 -21.10 -20.50 1.30
N PRO A 434 -21.48 -21.66 0.77
CA PRO A 434 -22.86 -22.11 0.85
C PRO A 434 -23.16 -22.49 2.31
N LEU A 435 -23.63 -21.51 3.08
CA LEU A 435 -24.26 -21.80 4.37
C LEU A 435 -25.51 -22.63 4.07
N SER A 436 -25.58 -23.80 4.70
CA SER A 436 -26.80 -24.62 4.61
C SER A 436 -27.99 -23.85 5.19
N GLU A 437 -29.21 -24.08 4.69
CA GLU A 437 -30.40 -23.41 5.21
C GLU A 437 -30.58 -23.58 6.73
N SER A 438 -30.02 -24.66 7.31
CA SER A 438 -30.01 -24.91 8.75
C SER A 438 -29.06 -24.00 9.54
N GLU A 439 -27.96 -23.58 8.95
CA GLU A 439 -27.01 -22.63 9.58
C GLU A 439 -27.54 -21.20 9.48
N PHE A 440 -28.21 -20.85 8.36
CA PHE A 440 -28.90 -19.57 8.23
C PHE A 440 -30.07 -19.41 9.22
N ALA A 441 -30.80 -20.50 9.48
CA ALA A 441 -31.89 -20.49 10.46
C ALA A 441 -31.38 -20.35 11.92
N LYS A 442 -30.19 -20.91 12.26
CA LYS A 442 -29.57 -20.72 13.57
C LYS A 442 -29.15 -19.28 13.80
N ILE A 443 -28.47 -18.65 12.83
CA ILE A 443 -28.02 -17.25 12.93
C ILE A 443 -29.20 -16.29 13.06
N LYS A 444 -30.33 -16.60 12.40
CA LYS A 444 -31.55 -15.78 12.45
C LYS A 444 -32.30 -15.87 13.78
N ASN A 445 -32.13 -16.93 14.53
CA ASN A 445 -32.76 -17.14 15.84
C ASN A 445 -31.90 -16.66 17.02
N ASP A 446 -30.63 -16.34 16.77
CA ASP A 446 -29.68 -15.85 17.80
C ASP A 446 -29.50 -14.32 17.75
N VAL A 447 -30.25 -13.59 16.91
CA VAL A 447 -30.38 -12.14 16.84
C VAL A 447 -31.78 -11.74 17.29
#